data_6104c1e7d42f18ab8b8b657ef4038f3d
#
_entry.id   6104c1e7d42f18ab8b8b657ef4038f3d
#
_cell.length_a   1.000
_cell.length_b   1.000
_cell.length_c   1.000
_cell.angle_alpha   90.00
_cell.angle_beta   90.00
_cell.angle_gamma   90.00
#
_symmetry.space_group_name_H-M   'P 1'
#
loop_
_entity.id
_entity.type
_entity.pdbx_description
1 polymer ?
#
loop_
_entity_poly.entity_id
_entity_poly.type
_entity_poly.pdbx_seq_one_letter_code
_entity_poly.pdbx_strand_id
1 'polypeptide(L)'
;TLPSLGARMGEAVVTGQHIQTGTTQRIKPTDTHLMPSTTGNGVEEIIATQAGVSTHNELSSQYNVRGGSFDENCVYLNGVEVYRPLLVRSGAQEGLSIINSDMVESIGFSSGGFEARYGDRMSSVLDITYKRPEALEGSANVSILGAGAYVGWGNKKVSLMTSVRYKTTSYLLGSTDVNGEYRPNFLD
;
A
#
# COMPACT_ATOMS: atom_id res chain seq x y z
N THR A 1 -33.87 -10.31 -55.33
CA THR A 1 -33.65 -9.66 -54.04
C THR A 1 -32.67 -10.46 -53.24
N LEU A 2 -31.42 -10.01 -53.18
CA LEU A 2 -30.37 -10.62 -52.37
C LEU A 2 -30.52 -10.20 -50.89
N PRO A 3 -30.48 -11.12 -49.92
CA PRO A 3 -30.49 -10.77 -48.52
C PRO A 3 -29.14 -10.16 -48.13
N SER A 4 -29.14 -8.96 -47.60
CA SER A 4 -27.96 -8.33 -47.03
C SER A 4 -27.55 -9.07 -45.76
N LEU A 5 -26.46 -9.81 -45.80
CA LEU A 5 -25.76 -10.33 -44.64
C LEU A 5 -25.10 -9.14 -43.90
N GLY A 6 -25.83 -8.52 -43.01
CA GLY A 6 -25.25 -7.58 -42.05
C GLY A 6 -24.35 -8.34 -41.08
N ALA A 7 -23.04 -8.32 -41.32
CA ALA A 7 -22.09 -8.76 -40.35
C ALA A 7 -22.17 -7.80 -39.14
N ARG A 8 -22.69 -8.27 -38.00
CA ARG A 8 -22.55 -7.55 -36.73
C ARG A 8 -21.06 -7.62 -36.36
N MET A 9 -20.35 -6.52 -36.55
CA MET A 9 -19.04 -6.37 -35.94
C MET A 9 -19.22 -6.34 -34.42
N GLY A 10 -18.51 -7.19 -33.73
CA GLY A 10 -18.47 -7.18 -32.27
C GLY A 10 -17.97 -5.82 -31.80
N GLU A 11 -18.52 -5.35 -30.70
CA GLU A 11 -18.12 -4.12 -30.04
C GLU A 11 -16.62 -4.18 -29.74
N ALA A 12 -15.84 -3.30 -30.38
CA ALA A 12 -14.43 -3.14 -30.07
C ALA A 12 -14.34 -2.27 -28.83
N VAL A 13 -14.19 -2.89 -27.65
CA VAL A 13 -13.89 -2.16 -26.41
C VAL A 13 -12.44 -1.70 -26.50
N VAL A 14 -12.23 -0.44 -26.86
CA VAL A 14 -10.93 0.20 -26.75
C VAL A 14 -10.73 0.57 -25.27
N THR A 15 -10.05 -0.30 -24.53
CA THR A 15 -9.50 0.06 -23.21
C THR A 15 -8.34 1.03 -23.47
N GLY A 16 -8.62 2.32 -23.30
CA GLY A 16 -7.58 3.34 -23.32
C GLY A 16 -6.59 3.07 -22.19
N GLN A 17 -5.39 2.63 -22.52
CA GLN A 17 -4.29 2.71 -21.57
C GLN A 17 -4.03 4.19 -21.32
N HIS A 18 -4.26 4.62 -20.09
CA HIS A 18 -3.86 5.94 -19.64
C HIS A 18 -2.35 6.04 -19.82
N ILE A 19 -1.90 6.78 -20.82
CA ILE A 19 -0.48 7.08 -20.99
C ILE A 19 -0.11 7.92 -19.77
N GLN A 20 0.76 7.37 -18.93
CA GLN A 20 1.30 8.10 -17.77
C GLN A 20 2.19 9.22 -18.31
N THR A 21 1.68 10.43 -18.32
CA THR A 21 2.43 11.63 -18.76
C THR A 21 3.31 12.20 -17.64
N GLY A 22 3.37 11.55 -16.47
CA GLY A 22 4.13 12.00 -15.30
C GLY A 22 5.16 10.98 -14.85
N THR A 23 6.04 11.41 -13.97
CA THR A 23 7.03 10.56 -13.27
C THR A 23 6.39 9.64 -12.22
N THR A 24 5.09 9.72 -12.00
CA THR A 24 4.36 8.89 -11.03
C THR A 24 4.14 7.50 -11.59
N GLN A 25 4.77 6.51 -10.99
CA GLN A 25 4.59 5.11 -11.32
C GLN A 25 3.33 4.57 -10.62
N ARG A 26 2.41 4.01 -11.37
CA ARG A 26 1.26 3.27 -10.82
C ARG A 26 1.65 1.83 -10.55
N ILE A 27 1.47 1.43 -9.30
CA ILE A 27 1.70 0.07 -8.81
C ILE A 27 0.33 -0.58 -8.61
N LYS A 28 0.18 -1.80 -9.12
CA LYS A 28 -1.07 -2.55 -8.95
C LYS A 28 -1.13 -3.16 -7.55
N PRO A 29 -2.24 -3.02 -6.83
CA PRO A 29 -2.39 -3.63 -5.50
C PRO A 29 -2.28 -5.16 -5.50
N THR A 30 -2.62 -5.82 -6.61
CA THR A 30 -2.43 -7.26 -6.75
C THR A 30 -0.99 -7.71 -6.58
N ASP A 31 -0.04 -6.84 -6.89
CA ASP A 31 1.38 -7.15 -6.77
C ASP A 31 1.80 -7.18 -5.28
N THR A 32 1.06 -6.51 -4.38
CA THR A 32 1.33 -6.54 -2.93
C THR A 32 1.13 -7.92 -2.33
N HIS A 33 0.17 -8.70 -2.84
CA HIS A 33 -0.09 -10.05 -2.35
C HIS A 33 0.88 -11.10 -2.89
N LEU A 34 1.58 -10.78 -3.98
CA LEU A 34 2.56 -11.68 -4.59
C LEU A 34 3.96 -11.53 -3.98
N MET A 35 4.20 -10.45 -3.27
CA MET A 35 5.49 -10.22 -2.61
C MET A 35 5.56 -10.97 -1.28
N PRO A 36 6.62 -11.73 -1.02
CA PRO A 36 6.85 -12.30 0.30
C PRO A 36 7.11 -11.15 1.28
N SER A 37 6.16 -10.95 2.18
CA SER A 37 6.19 -9.87 3.15
C SER A 37 6.65 -10.40 4.50
N THR A 38 7.75 -9.89 5.01
CA THR A 38 8.20 -10.15 6.38
C THR A 38 7.36 -9.37 7.40
N THR A 39 6.87 -8.19 7.01
CA THR A 39 6.06 -7.34 7.89
C THR A 39 4.57 -7.46 7.65
N GLY A 40 4.14 -8.12 6.57
CA GLY A 40 2.74 -8.19 6.13
C GLY A 40 2.20 -6.85 5.64
N ASN A 41 3.08 -5.89 5.31
CA ASN A 41 2.74 -4.59 4.74
C ASN A 41 3.19 -4.53 3.28
N GLY A 42 2.43 -5.15 2.40
CA GLY A 42 2.81 -5.27 0.99
C GLY A 42 3.03 -3.94 0.26
N VAL A 43 2.53 -2.82 0.75
CA VAL A 43 2.69 -1.51 0.09
C VAL A 43 4.11 -1.00 0.22
N GLU A 44 4.67 -0.93 1.43
CA GLU A 44 6.02 -0.43 1.67
C GLU A 44 7.08 -1.37 1.09
N GLU A 45 6.82 -2.66 1.09
CA GLU A 45 7.71 -3.65 0.49
C GLU A 45 7.80 -3.49 -1.02
N ILE A 46 6.68 -3.25 -1.70
CA ILE A 46 6.71 -2.93 -3.13
C ILE A 46 7.44 -1.62 -3.39
N ILE A 47 7.25 -0.61 -2.54
CA ILE A 47 7.97 0.65 -2.68
C ILE A 47 9.48 0.41 -2.50
N ALA A 48 9.88 -0.45 -1.58
CA ALA A 48 11.29 -0.81 -1.38
C ALA A 48 11.95 -1.43 -2.62
N THR A 49 11.17 -2.05 -3.52
CA THR A 49 11.67 -2.57 -4.80
C THR A 49 11.86 -1.51 -5.88
N GLN A 50 11.38 -0.30 -5.65
CA GLN A 50 11.47 0.76 -6.67
C GLN A 50 12.88 1.35 -6.75
N ALA A 51 13.22 1.82 -7.94
CA ALA A 51 14.54 2.40 -8.18
C ALA A 51 14.78 3.65 -7.31
N GLY A 52 15.92 3.67 -6.62
CA GLY A 52 16.32 4.77 -5.75
C GLY A 52 15.72 4.75 -4.36
N VAL A 53 15.03 3.69 -3.99
CA VAL A 53 14.51 3.46 -2.64
C VAL A 53 15.46 2.55 -1.85
N SER A 54 15.70 2.88 -0.61
CA SER A 54 16.47 2.08 0.33
C SER A 54 15.75 1.97 1.67
N THR A 55 15.87 0.82 2.32
CA THR A 55 15.32 0.56 3.65
C THR A 55 16.47 0.28 4.61
N HIS A 56 16.35 0.71 5.86
CA HIS A 56 17.38 0.49 6.87
C HIS A 56 17.15 -0.79 7.68
N ASN A 57 15.89 -1.20 7.78
CA ASN A 57 15.49 -2.32 8.59
C ASN A 57 14.30 -3.03 7.92
N GLU A 58 14.37 -4.33 7.75
CA GLU A 58 13.31 -5.15 7.16
C GLU A 58 12.03 -5.22 8.01
N LEU A 59 12.14 -4.90 9.31
CA LEU A 59 11.00 -4.87 10.22
C LEU A 59 10.34 -3.48 10.32
N SER A 60 10.90 -2.48 9.64
CA SER A 60 10.38 -1.11 9.63
C SER A 60 9.72 -0.78 8.31
N SER A 61 8.59 -0.08 8.37
CA SER A 61 7.93 0.48 7.17
C SER A 61 8.59 1.77 6.67
N GLN A 62 9.67 2.20 7.29
CA GLN A 62 10.41 3.39 6.88
C GLN A 62 11.26 3.09 5.64
N TYR A 63 11.21 4.00 4.70
CA TYR A 63 12.02 3.95 3.49
C TYR A 63 12.62 5.32 3.18
N ASN A 64 13.79 5.32 2.58
CA ASN A 64 14.48 6.52 2.12
C ASN A 64 14.54 6.52 0.59
N VAL A 65 14.36 7.69 0.00
CA VAL A 65 14.35 7.83 -1.46
C VAL A 65 15.46 8.78 -1.87
N ARG A 66 16.30 8.32 -2.80
CA ARG A 66 17.42 9.09 -3.36
C ARG A 66 18.34 9.74 -2.32
N GLY A 67 18.55 9.07 -1.20
CA GLY A 67 19.41 9.56 -0.11
C GLY A 67 18.75 10.58 0.82
N GLY A 68 17.47 10.88 0.62
CA GLY A 68 16.68 11.69 1.55
C GLY A 68 16.30 10.90 2.80
N SER A 69 15.86 11.60 3.84
CA SER A 69 15.35 10.99 5.06
C SER A 69 13.88 10.58 4.91
N PHE A 70 13.40 9.72 5.81
CA PHE A 70 12.00 9.30 5.80
C PHE A 70 11.02 10.48 5.93
N ASP A 71 11.38 11.50 6.72
CA ASP A 71 10.54 12.69 6.94
C ASP A 71 10.40 13.58 5.69
N GLU A 72 11.24 13.38 4.67
CA GLU A 72 11.16 14.08 3.39
C GLU A 72 10.20 13.42 2.40
N ASN A 73 9.66 12.27 2.74
CA ASN A 73 8.64 11.59 1.94
C ASN A 73 7.26 12.13 2.30
N CYS A 74 6.42 12.29 1.30
CA CYS A 74 5.03 12.67 1.46
C CYS A 74 4.12 11.48 1.21
N VAL A 75 3.17 11.25 2.11
CA VAL A 75 2.17 10.19 1.97
C VAL A 75 0.78 10.81 1.92
N TYR A 76 0.06 10.54 0.85
CA TYR A 76 -1.33 10.91 0.69
C TYR A 76 -2.21 9.67 0.81
N LEU A 77 -3.29 9.79 1.54
CA LEU A 77 -4.32 8.78 1.67
C LEU A 77 -5.67 9.38 1.26
N ASN A 78 -6.23 8.89 0.17
CA ASN A 78 -7.45 9.44 -0.43
C ASN A 78 -7.37 10.97 -0.67
N GLY A 79 -6.20 11.47 -1.08
CA GLY A 79 -5.95 12.89 -1.33
C GLY A 79 -5.69 13.75 -0.09
N VAL A 80 -5.64 13.15 1.11
CA VAL A 80 -5.29 13.83 2.37
C VAL A 80 -3.86 13.49 2.74
N GLU A 81 -3.05 14.51 3.03
CA GLU A 81 -1.67 14.31 3.49
C GLU A 81 -1.64 13.70 4.89
N VAL A 82 -0.86 12.65 5.05
CA VAL A 82 -0.61 11.99 6.34
C VAL A 82 0.83 12.25 6.75
N TYR A 83 1.02 13.09 7.75
CA TYR A 83 2.35 13.52 8.18
C TYR A 83 3.20 12.40 8.78
N ARG A 84 2.57 11.42 9.41
CA ARG A 84 3.24 10.26 10.02
C ARG A 84 2.42 9.01 9.76
N PRO A 85 2.69 8.28 8.69
CA PRO A 85 1.93 7.08 8.31
C PRO A 85 2.33 5.84 9.14
N LEU A 86 2.71 6.02 10.41
CA LEU A 86 3.15 4.95 11.31
C LEU A 86 2.19 4.85 12.50
N LEU A 87 1.73 3.63 12.79
CA LEU A 87 0.83 3.32 13.90
C LEU A 87 1.52 3.44 15.27
N VAL A 88 2.78 3.01 15.33
CA VAL A 88 3.52 2.97 16.59
C VAL A 88 4.88 3.61 16.43
N ARG A 89 5.20 4.51 17.34
CA ARG A 89 6.52 5.06 17.55
C ARG A 89 7.08 4.51 18.86
N SER A 90 7.97 3.57 18.76
CA SER A 90 8.64 3.01 19.92
C SER A 90 10.15 2.94 19.66
N GLY A 91 10.87 3.94 20.09
CA GLY A 91 12.32 4.01 20.21
C GLY A 91 13.12 3.45 19.03
N ALA A 92 13.56 2.21 19.13
CA ALA A 92 14.40 1.57 18.13
C ALA A 92 13.64 0.80 17.03
N GLN A 93 12.33 0.64 17.15
CA GLN A 93 11.49 -0.08 16.19
C GLN A 93 10.29 0.76 15.80
N GLU A 94 10.52 1.75 14.98
CA GLU A 94 9.46 2.50 14.31
C GLU A 94 9.00 1.68 13.13
N GLY A 95 7.72 1.19 13.15
CA GLY A 95 7.62 0.40 12.02
C GLY A 95 6.34 -0.17 11.49
N LEU A 96 5.23 -0.04 12.11
CA LEU A 96 3.99 -0.48 11.46
C LEU A 96 3.35 0.67 10.70
N SER A 97 3.09 0.43 9.42
CA SER A 97 2.34 1.36 8.60
C SER A 97 0.87 1.39 9.00
N ILE A 98 0.28 2.57 8.99
CA ILE A 98 -1.16 2.77 9.09
C ILE A 98 -1.91 2.17 7.89
N ILE A 99 -1.20 1.95 6.77
CA ILE A 99 -1.80 1.53 5.51
C ILE A 99 -2.08 0.04 5.56
N ASN A 100 -3.33 -0.34 5.32
CA ASN A 100 -3.69 -1.73 5.13
C ASN A 100 -3.77 -2.04 3.63
N SER A 101 -2.90 -2.93 3.15
CA SER A 101 -2.82 -3.32 1.74
C SER A 101 -4.12 -3.92 1.18
N ASP A 102 -4.91 -4.61 2.01
CA ASP A 102 -6.18 -5.19 1.60
C ASP A 102 -7.25 -4.15 1.23
N MET A 103 -7.13 -2.95 1.81
CA MET A 103 -8.03 -1.83 1.55
C MET A 103 -7.62 -0.97 0.37
N VAL A 104 -6.42 -1.19 -0.20
CA VAL A 104 -5.86 -0.33 -1.25
C VAL A 104 -6.44 -0.67 -2.61
N GLU A 105 -6.88 0.35 -3.35
CA GLU A 105 -7.32 0.26 -4.74
C GLU A 105 -6.20 0.60 -5.71
N SER A 106 -5.47 1.68 -5.43
CA SER A 106 -4.37 2.12 -6.28
C SER A 106 -3.25 2.76 -5.49
N ILE A 107 -2.03 2.57 -5.97
CA ILE A 107 -0.82 3.13 -5.41
C ILE A 107 -0.13 3.94 -6.50
N GLY A 108 0.09 5.22 -6.25
CA GLY A 108 0.92 6.10 -7.05
C GLY A 108 2.22 6.41 -6.31
N PHE A 109 3.36 6.08 -6.90
CA PHE A 109 4.65 6.40 -6.32
C PHE A 109 5.47 7.26 -7.26
N SER A 110 6.06 8.32 -6.74
CA SER A 110 7.01 9.17 -7.47
C SER A 110 8.25 9.44 -6.64
N SER A 111 9.40 9.11 -7.18
CA SER A 111 10.72 9.36 -6.57
C SER A 111 11.35 10.69 -7.00
N GLY A 112 10.56 11.66 -7.39
CA GLY A 112 10.95 12.99 -7.85
C GLY A 112 10.13 13.46 -9.05
N GLY A 113 10.10 14.77 -9.31
CA GLY A 113 9.31 15.34 -10.40
C GLY A 113 7.81 15.26 -10.13
N PHE A 114 7.38 15.72 -8.98
CA PHE A 114 5.98 15.65 -8.54
C PHE A 114 5.08 16.59 -9.32
N GLU A 115 3.80 16.23 -9.41
CA GLU A 115 2.78 17.16 -9.87
C GLU A 115 2.64 18.34 -8.90
N ALA A 116 2.25 19.51 -9.40
CA ALA A 116 2.16 20.74 -8.61
C ALA A 116 1.20 20.65 -7.39
N ARG A 117 0.31 19.67 -7.37
CA ARG A 117 -0.59 19.42 -6.24
C ARG A 117 0.12 18.85 -5.00
N TYR A 118 1.29 18.24 -5.20
CA TYR A 118 2.10 17.70 -4.11
C TYR A 118 3.19 18.70 -3.75
N GLY A 119 2.95 19.46 -2.69
CA GLY A 119 3.91 20.45 -2.20
C GLY A 119 4.67 19.96 -0.97
N ASP A 120 5.66 20.77 -0.56
CA ASP A 120 6.28 20.74 0.76
C ASP A 120 7.17 19.54 1.12
N ARG A 121 7.47 18.66 0.16
CA ARG A 121 8.36 17.51 0.36
C ARG A 121 9.38 17.38 -0.78
N MET A 122 10.55 16.79 -0.47
CA MET A 122 11.68 16.82 -1.39
C MET A 122 12.08 15.48 -1.98
N SER A 123 11.79 14.37 -1.30
CA SER A 123 12.32 13.07 -1.72
C SER A 123 11.33 12.21 -2.51
N SER A 124 10.14 11.98 -2.00
CA SER A 124 9.13 11.17 -2.71
C SER A 124 7.71 11.53 -2.36
N VAL A 125 6.79 11.11 -3.23
CA VAL A 125 5.35 11.16 -2.99
C VAL A 125 4.77 9.77 -3.16
N LEU A 126 4.00 9.34 -2.18
CA LEU A 126 3.21 8.12 -2.15
C LEU A 126 1.74 8.51 -2.06
N ASP A 127 0.98 8.29 -3.12
CA ASP A 127 -0.46 8.58 -3.19
C ASP A 127 -1.25 7.27 -3.19
N ILE A 128 -2.03 7.04 -2.14
CA ILE A 128 -2.78 5.83 -1.93
C ILE A 128 -4.26 6.14 -1.97
N THR A 129 -4.98 5.38 -2.78
CA THR A 129 -6.43 5.43 -2.83
C THR A 129 -6.99 4.13 -2.29
N TYR A 130 -7.91 4.21 -1.35
CA TYR A 130 -8.62 3.07 -0.81
C TYR A 130 -9.80 2.68 -1.70
N LYS A 131 -10.12 1.41 -1.69
CA LYS A 131 -11.27 0.83 -2.39
C LYS A 131 -12.58 1.49 -1.98
N ARG A 132 -13.53 1.44 -2.89
CA ARG A 132 -14.94 1.77 -2.60
C ARG A 132 -15.79 0.55 -2.97
N PRO A 133 -15.98 -0.37 -2.04
CA PRO A 133 -16.78 -1.56 -2.33
C PRO A 133 -18.20 -1.19 -2.74
N GLU A 134 -18.67 -1.78 -3.83
CA GLU A 134 -20.05 -1.66 -4.31
C GLU A 134 -20.90 -2.87 -3.95
N ALA A 135 -20.26 -3.95 -3.50
CA ALA A 135 -20.86 -5.19 -3.06
C ALA A 135 -20.17 -5.68 -1.79
N LEU A 136 -20.67 -6.78 -1.23
CA LEU A 136 -19.99 -7.45 -0.13
C LEU A 136 -18.70 -8.12 -0.67
N GLU A 137 -17.59 -7.74 -0.12
CA GLU A 137 -16.28 -8.33 -0.39
C GLU A 137 -15.52 -8.56 0.91
N GLY A 138 -14.55 -9.46 0.90
CA GLY A 138 -13.74 -9.72 2.07
C GLY A 138 -12.51 -10.53 1.72
N SER A 139 -11.48 -10.38 2.52
CA SER A 139 -10.26 -11.17 2.48
C SER A 139 -9.83 -11.56 3.89
N ALA A 140 -9.13 -12.67 3.99
CA ALA A 140 -8.47 -13.09 5.22
C ALA A 140 -7.11 -13.63 4.86
N ASN A 141 -6.10 -13.23 5.60
CA ASN A 141 -4.73 -13.67 5.43
C ASN A 141 -4.17 -14.16 6.76
N VAL A 142 -3.32 -15.16 6.69
CA VAL A 142 -2.59 -15.70 7.84
C VAL A 142 -1.16 -15.90 7.42
N SER A 143 -0.24 -15.36 8.20
CA SER A 143 1.19 -15.50 8.02
C SER A 143 1.86 -15.92 9.33
N ILE A 144 3.13 -16.28 9.26
CA ILE A 144 3.92 -16.65 10.45
C ILE A 144 4.00 -15.49 11.46
N LEU A 145 3.93 -14.25 10.98
CA LEU A 145 4.08 -13.03 11.78
C LEU A 145 2.75 -12.38 12.15
N GLY A 146 1.63 -12.95 11.73
CA GLY A 146 0.34 -12.39 12.07
C GLY A 146 -0.82 -12.89 11.23
N ALA A 147 -1.97 -12.31 11.50
CA ALA A 147 -3.20 -12.59 10.77
C ALA A 147 -3.95 -11.28 10.49
N GLY A 148 -4.65 -11.24 9.38
CA GLY A 148 -5.47 -10.11 9.00
C GLY A 148 -6.81 -10.55 8.42
N ALA A 149 -7.81 -9.72 8.58
CA ALA A 149 -9.10 -9.87 7.95
C ALA A 149 -9.62 -8.51 7.49
N TYR A 150 -10.23 -8.49 6.34
CA TYR A 150 -10.86 -7.32 5.75
C TYR A 150 -12.27 -7.66 5.30
N VAL A 151 -13.20 -6.77 5.56
CA VAL A 151 -14.58 -6.84 5.07
C VAL A 151 -14.99 -5.48 4.54
N GLY A 152 -15.42 -5.45 3.31
CA GLY A 152 -16.02 -4.31 2.64
C GLY A 152 -17.48 -4.57 2.29
N TRP A 153 -18.31 -3.59 2.50
CA TRP A 153 -19.70 -3.62 2.07
C TRP A 153 -20.08 -2.25 1.53
N GLY A 154 -20.81 -2.25 0.46
CA GLY A 154 -21.23 -0.99 -0.11
C GLY A 154 -22.43 -1.08 -1.03
N ASN A 155 -22.96 0.08 -1.32
CA ASN A 155 -23.99 0.34 -2.29
C ASN A 155 -23.65 1.65 -3.00
N LYS A 156 -24.29 1.97 -4.12
CA LYS A 156 -24.08 3.20 -4.92
C LYS A 156 -23.99 4.50 -4.11
N LYS A 157 -24.53 4.55 -2.90
CA LYS A 157 -24.55 5.76 -2.05
C LYS A 157 -23.63 5.70 -0.84
N VAL A 158 -23.33 4.51 -0.32
CA VAL A 158 -22.57 4.34 0.92
C VAL A 158 -21.65 3.15 0.74
N SER A 159 -20.41 3.30 1.13
CA SER A 159 -19.44 2.21 1.26
C SER A 159 -18.86 2.21 2.67
N LEU A 160 -18.74 1.03 3.24
CA LEU A 160 -18.15 0.79 4.54
C LEU A 160 -17.05 -0.26 4.39
N MET A 161 -15.90 0.01 4.99
CA MET A 161 -14.79 -0.93 5.05
C MET A 161 -14.33 -1.06 6.49
N THR A 162 -14.00 -2.26 6.89
CA THR A 162 -13.38 -2.54 8.18
C THR A 162 -12.29 -3.58 8.01
N SER A 163 -11.23 -3.44 8.76
CA SER A 163 -10.15 -4.41 8.78
C SER A 163 -9.63 -4.59 10.20
N VAL A 164 -9.12 -5.76 10.46
CA VAL A 164 -8.42 -6.09 11.69
C VAL A 164 -7.11 -6.76 11.32
N ARG A 165 -6.00 -6.28 11.88
CA ARG A 165 -4.68 -6.88 11.70
C ARG A 165 -4.08 -7.18 13.07
N TYR A 166 -3.61 -8.39 13.22
CA TYR A 166 -2.81 -8.81 14.36
C TYR A 166 -1.40 -9.14 13.88
N LYS A 167 -0.40 -8.56 14.52
CA LYS A 167 1.00 -8.83 14.24
C LYS A 167 1.75 -9.17 15.51
N THR A 168 2.65 -10.13 15.40
CA THR A 168 3.55 -10.52 16.49
C THR A 168 4.96 -10.73 15.92
N THR A 169 5.93 -10.11 16.55
CA THR A 169 7.36 -10.32 16.24
C THR A 169 8.07 -11.15 17.30
N SER A 170 7.36 -11.65 18.29
CA SER A 170 7.93 -12.38 19.42
C SER A 170 8.67 -13.66 18.98
N TYR A 171 8.30 -14.27 17.87
CA TYR A 171 8.96 -15.45 17.34
C TYR A 171 10.36 -15.14 16.77
N LEU A 172 10.53 -13.98 16.11
CA LEU A 172 11.80 -13.55 15.55
C LEU A 172 12.79 -13.06 16.64
N LEU A 173 12.26 -12.43 17.67
CA LEU A 173 13.07 -11.86 18.74
C LEU A 173 13.41 -12.88 19.84
N GLY A 174 12.69 -14.00 19.91
CA GLY A 174 12.95 -15.07 20.87
C GLY A 174 14.26 -15.85 20.64
N SER A 175 14.91 -15.66 19.50
CA SER A 175 16.20 -16.30 19.17
C SER A 175 17.42 -15.40 19.42
N THR A 176 17.20 -14.11 19.70
CA THR A 176 18.26 -13.15 20.02
C THR A 176 18.14 -12.79 21.49
N ASP A 177 19.20 -13.04 22.25
CA ASP A 177 19.34 -12.68 23.67
C ASP A 177 19.44 -11.14 23.78
N VAL A 178 18.31 -10.46 23.63
CA VAL A 178 18.24 -9.01 23.79
C VAL A 178 17.82 -8.75 25.24
N ASN A 179 18.73 -8.24 26.04
CA ASN A 179 18.49 -7.70 27.36
C ASN A 179 17.51 -6.51 27.30
N GLY A 180 16.24 -6.76 27.02
CA GLY A 180 15.19 -5.78 26.98
C GLY A 180 13.85 -6.44 26.67
N GLU A 181 12.96 -6.39 27.63
CA GLU A 181 11.65 -7.01 27.65
C GLU A 181 10.67 -6.24 26.73
N TYR A 182 10.96 -6.17 25.41
CA TYR A 182 10.04 -5.58 24.45
C TYR A 182 9.42 -6.67 23.57
N ARG A 183 8.16 -6.96 23.80
CA ARG A 183 7.34 -7.87 23.00
C ARG A 183 6.34 -7.08 22.18
N PRO A 184 6.67 -6.67 20.96
CA PRO A 184 5.72 -5.93 20.14
C PRO A 184 4.62 -6.86 19.62
N ASN A 185 3.48 -6.81 20.27
CA ASN A 185 2.23 -7.37 19.79
C ASN A 185 1.32 -6.21 19.45
N PHE A 186 0.83 -6.18 18.22
CA PHE A 186 -0.05 -5.12 17.74
C PHE A 186 -1.37 -5.69 17.24
N LEU A 187 -2.44 -5.00 17.59
CA LEU A 187 -3.78 -5.22 17.08
C LEU A 187 -4.30 -3.85 16.60
N ASP A 188 -4.64 -3.74 15.35
CA ASP A 188 -5.27 -2.57 14.73
C ASP A 188 -6.44 -2.94 13.81
#